data_61ce6fee3c914ad696e17e4e5144daef
#
_entry.id   61ce6fee3c914ad696e17e4e5144daef
#
_cell.length_a   1.000
_cell.length_b   1.000
_cell.length_c   1.000
_cell.angle_alpha   90.00
_cell.angle_beta   90.00
_cell.angle_gamma   90.00
#
_symmetry.space_group_name_H-M   'P 1'
#
loop_
_entity.id
_entity.type
_entity.pdbx_description
1 polymer ?
#
loop_
_entity_poly.entity_id
_entity_poly.type
_entity_poly.pdbx_seq_one_letter_code
_entity_poly.pdbx_strand_id
1 'polypeptide(L)'
;MIKDIDRIKTALENGQGAESTSKSFGVLIPIIETPRGLSVLFEVRAASLRRQPGEICFPGGSTLDGESTTAAAIRETSEELLIEMSSIEVVKELDVINVYSGGILRPVVGLLRSLEGFDGADGIGVGDADGGERRAFSADEVAEVFTVPLSFFLEHEPDYYDIEMRSFPTADFPYDKIPDGEDYHWDIGHRSVCFYTYRDKTIWGLTAGIMHDFVKRLKRGGYC
;
A
#
# COMPACT_ATOMS: atom_id res chain seq x y z
N MET A 1 27.07 30.17 -27.43
CA MET A 1 26.14 30.31 -26.30
C MET A 1 24.67 30.03 -26.68
N ILE A 2 24.06 30.72 -27.68
CA ILE A 2 22.65 30.43 -28.08
C ILE A 2 22.50 29.02 -28.69
N LYS A 3 23.42 28.61 -29.58
CA LYS A 3 23.43 27.29 -30.23
C LYS A 3 23.54 26.11 -29.22
N ASP A 4 24.17 26.33 -28.09
CA ASP A 4 24.30 25.26 -27.06
C ASP A 4 23.03 25.10 -26.24
N ILE A 5 22.27 26.17 -26.02
CA ILE A 5 20.98 26.13 -25.37
C ILE A 5 19.95 25.35 -26.23
N ASP A 6 19.95 25.58 -27.55
CA ASP A 6 19.05 24.85 -28.45
C ASP A 6 19.41 23.37 -28.53
N ARG A 7 20.69 23.02 -28.47
CA ARG A 7 21.13 21.62 -28.37
C ARG A 7 20.69 20.96 -27.04
N ILE A 8 20.75 21.70 -25.92
CA ILE A 8 20.25 21.23 -24.62
C ILE A 8 18.74 21.00 -24.67
N LYS A 9 17.97 21.95 -25.24
CA LYS A 9 16.51 21.79 -25.40
C LYS A 9 16.18 20.55 -26.22
N THR A 10 16.80 20.40 -27.40
CA THR A 10 16.59 19.22 -28.26
C THR A 10 16.98 17.92 -27.55
N ALA A 11 18.08 17.90 -26.78
CA ALA A 11 18.50 16.74 -26.03
C ALA A 11 17.49 16.40 -24.91
N LEU A 12 16.92 17.41 -24.23
CA LEU A 12 15.90 17.21 -23.19
C LEU A 12 14.53 16.77 -23.77
N GLU A 13 14.18 17.28 -24.97
CA GLU A 13 12.96 16.86 -25.69
C GLU A 13 13.06 15.42 -26.21
N ASN A 14 14.24 14.99 -26.65
CA ASN A 14 14.50 13.65 -27.17
C ASN A 14 14.92 12.66 -26.06
N GLY A 15 15.40 13.16 -24.91
CA GLY A 15 15.72 12.36 -23.76
C GLY A 15 14.44 11.90 -23.10
N GLN A 16 13.99 10.68 -23.39
CA GLN A 16 13.02 10.02 -22.53
C GLN A 16 13.64 10.00 -21.13
N GLY A 17 12.88 10.44 -20.12
CA GLY A 17 13.31 10.33 -18.73
C GLY A 17 13.82 8.91 -18.51
N ALA A 18 15.00 8.78 -17.88
CA ALA A 18 15.53 7.46 -17.55
C ALA A 18 14.40 6.67 -16.94
N GLU A 19 14.11 5.48 -17.48
CA GLU A 19 13.21 4.54 -16.84
C GLU A 19 13.67 4.45 -15.38
N SER A 20 12.83 4.93 -14.50
CA SER A 20 13.12 4.89 -13.08
C SER A 20 13.32 3.40 -12.73
N THR A 21 14.57 3.03 -12.40
CA THR A 21 14.87 1.71 -11.84
C THR A 21 14.22 1.53 -10.46
N SER A 22 13.39 2.47 -10.04
CA SER A 22 12.63 2.45 -8.82
C SER A 22 11.55 1.38 -8.91
N LYS A 23 11.49 0.54 -7.88
CA LYS A 23 10.46 -0.49 -7.75
C LYS A 23 9.07 0.13 -7.78
N SER A 24 8.17 -0.49 -8.53
CA SER A 24 6.77 -0.09 -8.57
C SER A 24 5.91 -1.14 -7.88
N PHE A 25 4.91 -0.68 -7.15
CA PHE A 25 4.00 -1.53 -6.40
C PHE A 25 2.55 -1.17 -6.71
N GLY A 26 1.69 -2.17 -6.74
CA GLY A 26 0.25 -2.00 -6.78
C GLY A 26 -0.40 -2.64 -5.57
N VAL A 27 -1.32 -1.94 -4.90
CA VAL A 27 -2.13 -2.52 -3.82
C VAL A 27 -3.59 -2.29 -4.13
N LEU A 28 -4.42 -3.29 -3.81
CA LEU A 28 -5.86 -3.16 -3.94
C LEU A 28 -6.43 -2.65 -2.62
N ILE A 29 -7.38 -1.71 -2.69
CA ILE A 29 -8.29 -1.38 -1.59
C ILE A 29 -9.56 -2.19 -1.86
N PRO A 30 -9.71 -3.40 -1.29
CA PRO A 30 -10.78 -4.29 -1.64
C PRO A 30 -12.07 -3.89 -0.92
N ILE A 31 -13.07 -3.51 -1.68
CA ILE A 31 -14.42 -3.24 -1.17
C ILE A 31 -15.25 -4.52 -1.34
N ILE A 32 -15.93 -4.92 -0.29
CA ILE A 32 -16.81 -6.09 -0.27
C ILE A 32 -18.16 -5.72 0.34
N GLU A 33 -19.22 -6.27 -0.21
CA GLU A 33 -20.55 -6.16 0.38
C GLU A 33 -20.74 -7.22 1.47
N THR A 34 -21.09 -6.77 2.67
CA THR A 34 -21.35 -7.63 3.82
C THR A 34 -22.75 -7.37 4.36
N PRO A 35 -23.31 -8.22 5.24
CA PRO A 35 -24.57 -7.94 5.90
C PRO A 35 -24.61 -6.61 6.68
N ARG A 36 -23.44 -6.02 6.97
CA ARG A 36 -23.29 -4.72 7.63
C ARG A 36 -23.12 -3.55 6.64
N GLY A 37 -23.24 -3.81 5.34
CA GLY A 37 -23.01 -2.84 4.27
C GLY A 37 -21.60 -2.99 3.68
N LEU A 38 -21.15 -1.97 2.97
CA LEU A 38 -19.82 -1.98 2.37
C LEU A 38 -18.73 -2.02 3.45
N SER A 39 -17.78 -2.89 3.25
CA SER A 39 -16.63 -3.08 4.13
C SER A 39 -15.34 -3.10 3.33
N VAL A 40 -14.24 -2.76 3.97
CA VAL A 40 -12.89 -2.84 3.39
C VAL A 40 -12.21 -4.06 3.95
N LEU A 41 -11.62 -4.88 3.08
CA LEU A 41 -10.88 -6.07 3.46
C LEU A 41 -9.41 -5.71 3.70
N PHE A 42 -8.84 -6.31 4.72
CA PHE A 42 -7.42 -6.23 5.08
C PHE A 42 -6.89 -7.64 5.30
N GLU A 43 -5.59 -7.78 5.19
CA GLU A 43 -4.88 -8.99 5.54
C GLU A 43 -3.84 -8.73 6.62
N VAL A 44 -3.54 -9.76 7.40
CA VAL A 44 -2.41 -9.83 8.32
C VAL A 44 -1.33 -10.66 7.65
N ARG A 45 -0.16 -10.10 7.47
CA ARG A 45 0.98 -10.76 6.82
C ARG A 45 1.46 -11.97 7.63
N ALA A 46 1.80 -13.05 6.95
CA ALA A 46 2.28 -14.25 7.61
C ALA A 46 3.56 -13.99 8.43
N ALA A 47 3.66 -14.63 9.60
CA ALA A 47 4.80 -14.48 10.50
C ALA A 47 6.13 -15.02 9.92
N SER A 48 6.05 -15.87 8.89
CA SER A 48 7.20 -16.43 8.15
C SER A 48 7.85 -15.44 7.19
N LEU A 49 7.19 -14.34 6.85
CA LEU A 49 7.69 -13.38 5.89
C LEU A 49 8.90 -12.59 6.43
N ARG A 50 9.84 -12.29 5.54
CA ARG A 50 11.05 -11.51 5.89
C ARG A 50 10.78 -10.02 6.09
N ARG A 51 9.70 -9.50 5.48
CA ARG A 51 9.34 -8.08 5.54
C ARG A 51 7.99 -7.95 6.20
N GLN A 52 7.94 -7.11 7.23
CA GLN A 52 6.72 -6.71 7.90
C GLN A 52 5.83 -7.89 8.36
N PRO A 53 6.39 -8.95 9.00
CA PRO A 53 5.59 -10.07 9.49
C PRO A 53 4.56 -9.57 10.52
N GLY A 54 3.33 -10.05 10.42
CA GLY A 54 2.23 -9.69 11.32
C GLY A 54 1.65 -8.28 11.12
N GLU A 55 2.14 -7.51 10.17
CA GLU A 55 1.55 -6.20 9.85
C GLU A 55 0.23 -6.36 9.10
N ILE A 56 -0.66 -5.41 9.34
CA ILE A 56 -1.93 -5.30 8.61
C ILE A 56 -1.71 -4.47 7.35
N CYS A 57 -2.09 -5.02 6.21
CA CYS A 57 -1.95 -4.34 4.92
C CYS A 57 -3.15 -4.57 4.00
N PHE A 58 -3.13 -3.89 2.88
CA PHE A 58 -3.93 -4.23 1.73
C PHE A 58 -3.22 -5.31 0.91
N PRO A 59 -3.95 -6.23 0.26
CA PRO A 59 -3.36 -7.16 -0.67
C PRO A 59 -2.68 -6.43 -1.82
N GLY A 60 -1.54 -6.96 -2.27
CA GLY A 60 -0.79 -6.37 -3.35
C GLY A 60 0.72 -6.54 -3.23
N GLY A 61 1.44 -6.17 -4.28
CA GLY A 61 2.87 -6.42 -4.36
C GLY A 61 3.60 -5.64 -5.44
N SER A 62 4.78 -6.12 -5.79
CA SER A 62 5.64 -5.50 -6.78
C SER A 62 5.20 -5.85 -8.20
N THR A 63 5.40 -4.90 -9.12
CA THR A 63 5.23 -5.17 -10.55
C THR A 63 6.28 -6.14 -11.09
N LEU A 64 5.88 -6.97 -12.04
CA LEU A 64 6.77 -7.72 -12.91
C LEU A 64 7.21 -6.84 -14.09
N ASP A 65 8.20 -7.32 -14.88
CA ASP A 65 8.68 -6.59 -16.05
C ASP A 65 7.55 -6.35 -17.06
N GLY A 66 7.30 -5.10 -17.37
CA GLY A 66 6.25 -4.66 -18.29
C GLY A 66 4.83 -4.67 -17.69
N GLU A 67 4.68 -5.03 -16.41
CA GLU A 67 3.39 -5.05 -15.71
C GLU A 67 3.01 -3.66 -15.20
N SER A 68 1.75 -3.26 -15.38
CA SER A 68 1.23 -2.06 -14.73
C SER A 68 1.00 -2.27 -13.23
N THR A 69 1.05 -1.19 -12.45
CA THR A 69 0.75 -1.25 -11.01
C THR A 69 -0.65 -1.77 -10.71
N THR A 70 -1.62 -1.49 -11.58
CA THR A 70 -2.99 -2.00 -11.45
C THR A 70 -3.05 -3.50 -11.74
N ALA A 71 -2.34 -4.00 -12.75
CA ALA A 71 -2.27 -5.43 -13.03
C ALA A 71 -1.59 -6.19 -11.87
N ALA A 72 -0.51 -5.63 -11.31
CA ALA A 72 0.15 -6.19 -10.13
C ALA A 72 -0.80 -6.25 -8.93
N ALA A 73 -1.56 -5.19 -8.65
CA ALA A 73 -2.55 -5.18 -7.56
C ALA A 73 -3.59 -6.30 -7.72
N ILE A 74 -4.09 -6.52 -8.94
CA ILE A 74 -5.07 -7.58 -9.23
C ILE A 74 -4.45 -8.97 -9.10
N ARG A 75 -3.28 -9.19 -9.70
CA ARG A 75 -2.58 -10.48 -9.67
C ARG A 75 -2.24 -10.89 -8.25
N GLU A 76 -1.56 -10.02 -7.50
CA GLU A 76 -1.17 -10.28 -6.11
C GLU A 76 -2.41 -10.56 -5.24
N THR A 77 -3.47 -9.75 -5.36
CA THR A 77 -4.74 -9.98 -4.63
C THR A 77 -5.33 -11.35 -4.98
N SER A 78 -5.30 -11.75 -6.25
CA SER A 78 -5.77 -13.06 -6.70
C SER A 78 -4.95 -14.20 -6.08
N GLU A 79 -3.62 -14.05 -6.01
CA GLU A 79 -2.67 -15.02 -5.46
C GLU A 79 -2.80 -15.12 -3.92
N GLU A 80 -2.87 -13.99 -3.22
CA GLU A 80 -2.96 -13.90 -1.76
C GLU A 80 -4.32 -14.40 -1.25
N LEU A 81 -5.42 -13.98 -1.88
CA LEU A 81 -6.78 -14.33 -1.47
C LEU A 81 -7.33 -15.60 -2.15
N LEU A 82 -6.55 -16.26 -3.01
CA LEU A 82 -6.95 -17.47 -3.77
C LEU A 82 -8.28 -17.30 -4.51
N ILE A 83 -8.49 -16.14 -5.12
CA ILE A 83 -9.68 -15.82 -5.92
C ILE A 83 -9.32 -15.62 -7.38
N GLU A 84 -10.30 -15.80 -8.27
CA GLU A 84 -10.13 -15.51 -9.68
C GLU A 84 -9.96 -14.01 -9.92
N MET A 85 -9.02 -13.60 -10.78
CA MET A 85 -8.84 -12.19 -11.16
C MET A 85 -10.13 -11.55 -11.68
N SER A 86 -10.98 -12.34 -12.35
CA SER A 86 -12.29 -11.91 -12.87
C SER A 86 -13.30 -11.54 -11.78
N SER A 87 -13.06 -11.95 -10.53
CA SER A 87 -13.87 -11.56 -9.37
C SER A 87 -13.53 -10.17 -8.85
N ILE A 88 -12.47 -9.55 -9.39
CA ILE A 88 -12.00 -8.22 -9.00
C ILE A 88 -12.42 -7.21 -10.06
N GLU A 89 -13.36 -6.35 -9.72
CA GLU A 89 -13.76 -5.23 -10.58
C GLU A 89 -13.02 -3.96 -10.17
N VAL A 90 -12.14 -3.44 -11.04
CA VAL A 90 -11.45 -2.17 -10.78
C VAL A 90 -12.44 -1.02 -10.86
N VAL A 91 -12.56 -0.29 -9.76
CA VAL A 91 -13.40 0.91 -9.65
C VAL A 91 -12.60 2.16 -10.01
N LYS A 92 -11.40 2.33 -9.42
CA LYS A 92 -10.58 3.54 -9.61
C LYS A 92 -9.13 3.32 -9.22
N GLU A 93 -8.22 3.79 -10.06
CA GLU A 93 -6.83 4.03 -9.67
C GLU A 93 -6.74 5.34 -8.90
N LEU A 94 -5.99 5.32 -7.79
CA LEU A 94 -5.68 6.53 -7.03
C LEU A 94 -4.29 7.07 -7.42
N ASP A 95 -3.94 8.24 -6.88
CA ASP A 95 -2.64 8.85 -7.14
C ASP A 95 -1.50 8.01 -6.57
N VAL A 96 -0.36 8.03 -7.25
CA VAL A 96 0.84 7.33 -6.80
C VAL A 96 1.42 7.96 -5.53
N ILE A 97 1.97 7.12 -4.69
CA ILE A 97 2.62 7.48 -3.43
C ILE A 97 4.10 7.10 -3.52
N ASN A 98 4.99 8.01 -3.16
CA ASN A 98 6.40 7.68 -3.01
C ASN A 98 6.60 6.90 -1.71
N VAL A 99 7.23 5.71 -1.79
CA VAL A 99 7.51 4.89 -0.61
C VAL A 99 8.94 5.09 -0.12
N TYR A 100 9.14 5.05 1.20
CA TYR A 100 10.45 5.32 1.82
C TYR A 100 11.53 4.33 1.43
N SER A 101 11.16 3.09 1.13
CA SER A 101 12.08 2.05 0.68
C SER A 101 12.61 2.29 -0.75
N GLY A 102 12.23 3.40 -1.36
CA GLY A 102 12.49 3.72 -2.75
C GLY A 102 11.48 3.07 -3.68
N GLY A 103 10.92 3.86 -4.58
CA GLY A 103 9.90 3.44 -5.54
C GLY A 103 8.57 4.13 -5.36
N ILE A 104 7.60 3.71 -6.15
CA ILE A 104 6.24 4.23 -6.16
C ILE A 104 5.24 3.13 -5.85
N LEU A 105 4.16 3.50 -5.18
CA LEU A 105 3.03 2.62 -4.91
C LEU A 105 1.75 3.27 -5.45
N ARG A 106 0.95 2.51 -6.18
CA ARG A 106 -0.37 2.92 -6.63
C ARG A 106 -1.46 2.15 -5.90
N PRO A 107 -2.28 2.82 -5.09
CA PRO A 107 -3.51 2.21 -4.59
C PRO A 107 -4.56 2.13 -5.71
N VAL A 108 -5.29 1.01 -5.75
CA VAL A 108 -6.38 0.75 -6.69
C VAL A 108 -7.61 0.36 -5.89
N VAL A 109 -8.72 1.06 -6.08
CA VAL A 109 -9.99 0.68 -5.47
C VAL A 109 -10.62 -0.41 -6.32
N GLY A 110 -10.95 -1.54 -5.70
CA GLY A 110 -11.59 -2.66 -6.39
C GLY A 110 -12.76 -3.23 -5.60
N LEU A 111 -13.80 -3.65 -6.32
CA LEU A 111 -14.95 -4.36 -5.76
C LEU A 111 -14.70 -5.86 -5.91
N LEU A 112 -14.74 -6.60 -4.81
CA LEU A 112 -14.70 -8.06 -4.80
C LEU A 112 -16.13 -8.59 -4.87
N ARG A 113 -16.46 -9.27 -5.99
CA ARG A 113 -17.84 -9.76 -6.25
C ARG A 113 -18.16 -11.07 -5.58
N SER A 114 -17.17 -11.87 -5.20
CA SER A 114 -17.35 -13.17 -4.58
C SER A 114 -16.10 -13.53 -3.76
N LEU A 115 -16.31 -13.88 -2.51
CA LEU A 115 -15.34 -14.59 -1.67
C LEU A 115 -16.06 -15.84 -1.16
N GLU A 116 -15.97 -16.94 -1.90
CA GLU A 116 -16.50 -18.24 -1.44
C GLU A 116 -15.80 -18.64 -0.14
N GLY A 117 -16.58 -18.90 0.91
CA GLY A 117 -16.07 -19.23 2.23
C GLY A 117 -15.87 -18.02 3.17
N PHE A 118 -16.24 -16.81 2.73
CA PHE A 118 -16.24 -15.60 3.53
C PHE A 118 -17.67 -15.30 3.95
N ASP A 119 -18.08 -15.74 5.12
CA ASP A 119 -19.46 -15.57 5.60
C ASP A 119 -19.76 -14.19 6.19
N GLY A 120 -18.87 -13.22 5.98
CA GLY A 120 -19.13 -11.79 6.22
C GLY A 120 -19.63 -11.36 7.59
N ALA A 121 -19.92 -12.29 8.49
CA ALA A 121 -20.62 -11.99 9.74
C ALA A 121 -19.71 -11.35 10.79
N ASP A 122 -18.45 -11.74 10.89
CA ASP A 122 -17.45 -11.15 11.81
C ASP A 122 -16.01 -11.15 11.30
N GLY A 123 -15.84 -11.33 9.99
CA GLY A 123 -14.62 -10.92 9.31
C GLY A 123 -13.38 -11.76 9.56
N ILE A 124 -13.49 -13.04 9.86
CA ILE A 124 -12.31 -13.88 10.04
C ILE A 124 -12.46 -15.14 9.20
N GLY A 125 -11.73 -15.19 8.08
CA GLY A 125 -11.39 -16.45 7.45
C GLY A 125 -10.24 -17.07 8.25
N VAL A 126 -10.54 -17.86 9.28
CA VAL A 126 -9.51 -18.61 10.02
C VAL A 126 -9.21 -19.87 9.23
N GLY A 127 -8.01 -19.97 8.70
CA GLY A 127 -7.51 -21.24 8.18
C GLY A 127 -7.11 -22.14 9.34
N ASP A 128 -7.95 -23.09 9.72
CA ASP A 128 -7.57 -24.14 10.67
C ASP A 128 -6.61 -25.14 10.02
N ALA A 129 -5.52 -25.42 10.71
CA ALA A 129 -4.41 -26.23 10.22
C ALA A 129 -4.69 -27.74 10.18
N ASP A 130 -5.88 -28.22 10.65
CA ASP A 130 -6.20 -29.64 10.73
C ASP A 130 -7.70 -29.87 10.44
N GLY A 131 -8.03 -30.21 9.20
CA GLY A 131 -9.38 -30.68 8.93
C GLY A 131 -9.98 -30.49 7.55
N GLY A 132 -9.17 -30.27 6.50
CA GLY A 132 -9.67 -30.43 5.12
C GLY A 132 -10.60 -29.34 4.61
N GLU A 133 -10.72 -28.21 5.27
CA GLU A 133 -11.43 -27.04 4.76
C GLU A 133 -10.56 -26.23 3.82
N ARG A 134 -11.16 -25.77 2.72
CA ARG A 134 -10.51 -24.93 1.70
C ARG A 134 -10.07 -23.63 2.37
N ARG A 135 -8.78 -23.36 2.44
CA ARG A 135 -8.27 -22.08 2.93
C ARG A 135 -8.74 -20.98 1.98
N ALA A 136 -9.27 -19.91 2.55
CA ALA A 136 -9.73 -18.75 1.80
C ALA A 136 -8.56 -17.81 1.37
N PHE A 137 -7.30 -18.17 1.66
CA PHE A 137 -6.11 -17.35 1.35
C PHE A 137 -4.82 -18.18 1.37
N SER A 138 -3.75 -17.65 0.77
CA SER A 138 -2.40 -18.24 0.73
C SER A 138 -1.74 -18.16 2.10
N ALA A 139 -1.65 -19.28 2.82
CA ALA A 139 -1.10 -19.30 4.18
C ALA A 139 0.41 -19.02 4.25
N ASP A 140 1.12 -19.09 3.15
CA ASP A 140 2.55 -18.76 3.11
C ASP A 140 2.77 -17.23 3.17
N GLU A 141 1.77 -16.45 2.75
CA GLU A 141 1.85 -14.99 2.68
C GLU A 141 0.88 -14.28 3.63
N VAL A 142 -0.27 -14.87 3.91
CA VAL A 142 -1.36 -14.29 4.70
C VAL A 142 -1.62 -15.16 5.92
N ALA A 143 -1.61 -14.57 7.10
CA ALA A 143 -1.97 -15.24 8.35
C ALA A 143 -3.47 -15.16 8.66
N GLU A 144 -4.09 -14.05 8.29
CA GLU A 144 -5.48 -13.75 8.59
C GLU A 144 -6.03 -12.76 7.57
N VAL A 145 -7.32 -12.87 7.27
CA VAL A 145 -8.08 -11.89 6.48
C VAL A 145 -9.27 -11.42 7.30
N PHE A 146 -9.52 -10.12 7.35
CA PHE A 146 -10.64 -9.55 8.08
C PHE A 146 -11.23 -8.33 7.35
N THR A 147 -12.43 -7.94 7.74
CA THR A 147 -13.09 -6.75 7.19
C THR A 147 -13.39 -5.71 8.25
N VAL A 148 -13.32 -4.45 7.84
CA VAL A 148 -13.75 -3.30 8.64
C VAL A 148 -14.86 -2.57 7.88
N PRO A 149 -16.03 -2.30 8.49
CA PRO A 149 -17.08 -1.55 7.84
C PRO A 149 -16.57 -0.20 7.34
N LEU A 150 -16.91 0.17 6.10
CA LEU A 150 -16.54 1.46 5.53
C LEU A 150 -17.07 2.62 6.37
N SER A 151 -18.24 2.46 6.99
CA SER A 151 -18.84 3.44 7.92
C SER A 151 -17.92 3.76 9.10
N PHE A 152 -17.16 2.78 9.62
CA PHE A 152 -16.19 3.03 10.68
C PHE A 152 -15.19 4.12 10.27
N PHE A 153 -14.60 4.01 9.09
CA PHE A 153 -13.62 4.99 8.60
C PHE A 153 -14.26 6.33 8.22
N LEU A 154 -15.53 6.33 7.85
CA LEU A 154 -16.27 7.58 7.58
C LEU A 154 -16.59 8.36 8.85
N GLU A 155 -16.80 7.66 9.96
CA GLU A 155 -17.21 8.21 11.26
C GLU A 155 -16.04 8.51 12.19
N HIS A 156 -14.88 7.87 11.99
CA HIS A 156 -13.71 8.00 12.87
C HIS A 156 -12.53 8.58 12.11
N GLU A 157 -11.92 9.60 12.69
CA GLU A 157 -10.62 10.09 12.22
C GLU A 157 -9.49 9.26 12.86
N PRO A 158 -8.36 9.07 12.16
CA PRO A 158 -7.23 8.35 12.73
C PRO A 158 -6.50 9.17 13.80
N ASP A 159 -5.86 8.48 14.75
CA ASP A 159 -4.88 9.09 15.62
C ASP A 159 -3.58 9.36 14.87
N TYR A 160 -2.86 10.44 15.26
CA TYR A 160 -1.60 10.81 14.63
C TYR A 160 -0.47 10.86 15.65
N TYR A 161 0.65 10.26 15.29
CA TYR A 161 1.88 10.29 16.09
C TYR A 161 3.05 10.73 15.23
N ASP A 162 3.85 11.65 15.74
CA ASP A 162 5.01 12.16 15.01
C ASP A 162 6.24 11.31 15.26
N ILE A 163 6.98 11.05 14.19
CA ILE A 163 8.29 10.42 14.24
C ILE A 163 9.35 11.36 13.68
N GLU A 164 10.54 11.31 14.24
CA GLU A 164 11.72 11.98 13.69
C GLU A 164 12.37 11.09 12.62
N MET A 165 12.79 11.73 11.55
CA MET A 165 13.59 11.10 10.49
C MET A 165 14.97 11.71 10.49
N ARG A 166 15.98 10.90 10.78
CA ARG A 166 17.38 11.32 10.80
C ARG A 166 18.14 10.66 9.66
N SER A 167 18.99 11.45 9.00
CA SER A 167 19.92 10.93 8.00
C SER A 167 21.05 10.18 8.67
N PHE A 168 21.35 8.98 8.18
CA PHE A 168 22.49 8.17 8.59
C PHE A 168 23.34 7.88 7.35
N PRO A 169 24.32 8.72 7.04
CA PRO A 169 25.23 8.47 5.92
C PRO A 169 25.95 7.13 6.08
N THR A 170 26.24 6.49 4.95
CA THR A 170 27.01 5.26 4.91
C THR A 170 28.50 5.53 5.22
N ALA A 171 29.26 4.46 5.55
CA ALA A 171 30.66 4.60 5.93
C ALA A 171 31.56 5.17 4.81
N ASP A 172 31.14 5.07 3.58
CA ASP A 172 31.83 5.59 2.38
C ASP A 172 31.33 6.97 1.94
N PHE A 173 30.52 7.64 2.76
CA PHE A 173 30.01 8.99 2.45
C PHE A 173 31.17 9.99 2.38
N PRO A 174 31.29 10.77 1.29
CA PRO A 174 32.45 11.62 1.06
C PRO A 174 32.36 12.95 1.85
N TYR A 175 32.60 12.90 3.13
CA TYR A 175 32.58 14.08 4.02
C TYR A 175 33.59 15.14 3.62
N ASP A 176 34.70 14.76 2.97
CA ASP A 176 35.71 15.66 2.45
C ASP A 176 35.22 16.57 1.33
N LYS A 177 34.05 16.28 0.74
CA LYS A 177 33.46 17.04 -0.40
C LYS A 177 32.35 17.98 0.00
N ILE A 178 31.98 18.02 1.28
CA ILE A 178 30.91 18.91 1.76
C ILE A 178 31.43 19.89 2.80
N PRO A 179 30.82 21.08 2.94
CA PRO A 179 31.13 22.00 4.04
C PRO A 179 30.96 21.31 5.39
N ASP A 180 31.78 21.68 6.36
CA ASP A 180 31.80 21.18 7.74
C ASP A 180 32.14 19.68 7.87
N GLY A 181 32.34 18.95 6.79
CA GLY A 181 32.80 17.57 6.81
C GLY A 181 31.93 16.66 7.71
N GLU A 182 32.57 15.94 8.64
CA GLU A 182 31.89 15.07 9.60
C GLU A 182 31.02 15.84 10.60
N ASP A 183 31.24 17.14 10.79
CA ASP A 183 30.46 18.02 11.66
C ASP A 183 29.22 18.61 10.97
N TYR A 184 28.93 18.18 9.72
CA TYR A 184 27.76 18.64 8.98
C TYR A 184 26.45 18.36 9.73
N HIS A 185 25.68 19.42 9.98
CA HIS A 185 24.41 19.32 10.70
C HIS A 185 23.28 18.91 9.76
N TRP A 186 22.92 17.63 9.82
CA TRP A 186 21.78 17.10 9.07
C TRP A 186 20.47 17.56 9.67
N ASP A 187 19.59 18.08 8.84
CA ASP A 187 18.24 18.43 9.27
C ASP A 187 17.48 17.18 9.73
N ILE A 188 16.74 17.34 10.81
CA ILE A 188 15.83 16.32 11.31
C ILE A 188 14.47 16.54 10.64
N GLY A 189 14.08 15.61 9.79
CA GLY A 189 12.74 15.57 9.22
C GLY A 189 11.71 15.10 10.25
N HIS A 190 10.46 15.54 10.09
CA HIS A 190 9.34 15.07 10.90
C HIS A 190 8.28 14.47 10.00
N ARG A 191 7.64 13.40 10.45
CA ARG A 191 6.55 12.75 9.75
C ARG A 191 5.48 12.31 10.73
N SER A 192 4.22 12.69 10.45
CA SER A 192 3.06 12.16 11.15
C SER A 192 2.66 10.80 10.57
N VAL A 193 2.48 9.84 11.44
CA VAL A 193 2.01 8.49 11.14
C VAL A 193 0.62 8.33 11.72
N CYS A 194 -0.34 7.90 10.90
CA CYS A 194 -1.71 7.72 11.33
C CYS A 194 -2.02 6.27 11.73
N PHE A 195 -2.98 6.12 12.63
CA PHE A 195 -3.41 4.85 13.21
C PHE A 195 -4.93 4.81 13.29
N TYR A 196 -5.52 3.70 12.84
CA TYR A 196 -6.89 3.34 13.13
C TYR A 196 -6.91 2.11 14.03
N THR A 197 -7.69 2.17 15.09
CA THR A 197 -7.93 1.02 15.96
C THR A 197 -9.37 0.55 15.80
N TYR A 198 -9.55 -0.65 15.25
CA TYR A 198 -10.83 -1.29 15.13
C TYR A 198 -10.84 -2.60 15.90
N ARG A 199 -11.56 -2.66 17.03
CA ARG A 199 -11.53 -3.78 17.98
C ARG A 199 -10.10 -4.05 18.46
N ASP A 200 -9.58 -5.26 18.18
CA ASP A 200 -8.21 -5.70 18.51
C ASP A 200 -7.19 -5.44 17.37
N LYS A 201 -7.63 -4.85 16.27
CA LYS A 201 -6.81 -4.60 15.08
C LYS A 201 -6.28 -3.17 15.03
N THR A 202 -4.98 -3.02 14.86
CA THR A 202 -4.32 -1.72 14.67
C THR A 202 -3.82 -1.61 13.23
N ILE A 203 -4.51 -0.79 12.45
CA ILE A 203 -4.13 -0.44 11.07
C ILE A 203 -3.31 0.84 11.15
N TRP A 204 -2.07 0.84 10.66
CA TRP A 204 -1.18 1.98 10.85
C TRP A 204 -0.29 2.26 9.63
N GLY A 205 0.46 3.34 9.69
CA GLY A 205 1.50 3.67 8.74
C GLY A 205 0.97 3.94 7.33
N LEU A 206 1.55 3.25 6.33
CA LEU A 206 1.20 3.44 4.93
C LEU A 206 -0.23 2.99 4.64
N THR A 207 -0.63 1.85 5.19
CA THR A 207 -1.98 1.29 5.01
C THR A 207 -3.05 2.23 5.56
N ALA A 208 -2.87 2.75 6.78
CA ALA A 208 -3.77 3.74 7.36
C ALA A 208 -3.78 5.05 6.57
N GLY A 209 -2.62 5.49 6.08
CA GLY A 209 -2.50 6.69 5.24
C GLY A 209 -3.26 6.57 3.93
N ILE A 210 -3.17 5.43 3.26
CA ILE A 210 -3.92 5.13 2.03
C ILE A 210 -5.43 5.12 2.34
N MET A 211 -5.84 4.44 3.42
CA MET A 211 -7.24 4.38 3.83
C MET A 211 -7.80 5.77 4.12
N HIS A 212 -7.05 6.60 4.86
CA HIS A 212 -7.46 7.95 5.19
C HIS A 212 -7.62 8.85 3.95
N ASP A 213 -6.67 8.78 2.99
CA ASP A 213 -6.79 9.50 1.72
C ASP A 213 -8.01 9.03 0.91
N PHE A 214 -8.26 7.74 0.85
CA PHE A 214 -9.44 7.18 0.20
C PHE A 214 -10.73 7.72 0.82
N VAL A 215 -10.86 7.69 2.14
CA VAL A 215 -12.02 8.25 2.87
C VAL A 215 -12.21 9.74 2.61
N LYS A 216 -11.12 10.51 2.63
CA LYS A 216 -11.17 11.95 2.29
C LYS A 216 -11.71 12.19 0.88
N ARG A 217 -11.34 11.36 -0.09
CA ARG A 217 -11.86 11.44 -1.47
C ARG A 217 -13.33 11.12 -1.53
N LEU A 218 -13.79 10.08 -0.81
CA LEU A 218 -15.20 9.75 -0.71
C LEU A 218 -16.01 10.91 -0.14
N LYS A 219 -15.60 11.47 0.99
CA LYS A 219 -16.27 12.63 1.64
C LYS A 219 -16.32 13.85 0.70
N ARG A 220 -15.20 14.17 0.04
CA ARG A 220 -15.15 15.27 -0.96
C ARG A 220 -16.04 15.03 -2.17
N GLY A 221 -16.22 13.77 -2.56
CA GLY A 221 -17.10 13.36 -3.66
C GLY A 221 -18.59 13.30 -3.28
N GLY A 222 -18.95 13.61 -2.05
CA GLY A 222 -20.33 13.61 -1.56
C GLY A 222 -20.87 12.24 -1.17
N TYR A 223 -19.99 11.27 -0.92
CA TYR A 223 -20.37 9.97 -0.36
C TYR A 223 -20.45 10.09 1.17
N CYS A 224 -21.54 10.62 1.68
CA CYS A 224 -21.87 10.66 3.13
C CYS A 224 -23.37 10.87 3.30
#